data_d7a511da92676c858eeb8f2a5d301643
#
_entry.id   d7a511da92676c858eeb8f2a5d301643
#
_cell.length_a   1.000
_cell.length_b   1.000
_cell.length_c   1.000
_cell.angle_alpha   90.00
_cell.angle_beta   90.00
_cell.angle_gamma   90.00
#
_symmetry.space_group_name_H-M   'P 1'
#
loop_
_entity.id
_entity.type
_entity.pdbx_description
1 polymer ?
#
loop_
_entity_poly.entity_id
_entity_poly.type
_entity_poly.pdbx_seq_one_letter_code
_entity_poly.pdbx_strand_id
1 'polypeptide(L)'
;DAPSRTPLPDNDLVEEAVREHIALFCADSQPAELRALRSLALSWMERMAVFRPHLGGAVWNGTATRLSDVYLQLFCDDPKSAEIALIDHGVDYEPATVQGLHGKPVDALSVGVFSRELGVVVGVHFLVYDLDDLRGALRRDARGRAPRGDMAAVRQLLESEL
;
A
#
# COMPACT_ATOMS: atom_id res chain seq x y z
N ASP A 1 15.51 -13.04 14.39
CA ASP A 1 15.33 -13.58 13.20
C ASP A 1 14.32 -14.69 13.17
N ALA A 2 13.38 -14.53 12.38
CA ALA A 2 12.27 -15.45 12.34
C ALA A 2 12.68 -16.73 11.64
N PRO A 3 12.40 -17.85 12.21
CA PRO A 3 12.65 -19.09 11.53
C PRO A 3 11.75 -19.20 10.32
N SER A 4 12.34 -19.34 9.19
CA SER A 4 11.61 -19.39 7.95
C SER A 4 11.05 -20.78 7.63
N ARG A 5 11.22 -21.72 8.53
CA ARG A 5 10.83 -23.09 8.22
C ARG A 5 9.42 -23.46 8.60
N THR A 6 8.83 -22.68 9.48
CA THR A 6 7.43 -22.90 9.86
C THR A 6 6.53 -22.41 8.73
N PRO A 7 5.55 -23.19 8.30
CA PRO A 7 4.60 -22.72 7.29
C PRO A 7 3.92 -21.45 7.77
N LEU A 8 3.81 -20.47 6.90
CA LEU A 8 3.14 -19.23 7.23
C LEU A 8 1.64 -19.48 7.30
N PRO A 9 0.96 -18.88 8.26
CA PRO A 9 -0.49 -18.95 8.29
C PRO A 9 -1.07 -18.21 7.10
N ASP A 10 -2.30 -18.48 6.82
CA ASP A 10 -3.10 -17.78 5.84
C ASP A 10 -3.08 -16.27 6.12
N ASN A 11 -3.08 -15.45 5.08
CA ASN A 11 -3.02 -14.00 5.20
C ASN A 11 -4.14 -13.43 6.06
N ASP A 12 -5.34 -14.01 6.00
CA ASP A 12 -6.46 -13.56 6.81
C ASP A 12 -6.22 -13.79 8.30
N LEU A 13 -5.60 -14.92 8.64
CA LEU A 13 -5.26 -15.21 10.04
C LEU A 13 -4.17 -14.28 10.57
N VAL A 14 -3.17 -14.00 9.74
CA VAL A 14 -2.12 -13.06 10.10
C VAL A 14 -2.71 -11.67 10.33
N GLU A 15 -3.58 -11.24 9.43
CA GLU A 15 -4.24 -9.95 9.51
C GLU A 15 -5.06 -9.82 10.78
N GLU A 16 -5.82 -10.86 11.13
CA GLU A 16 -6.62 -10.84 12.36
C GLU A 16 -5.74 -10.81 13.60
N ALA A 17 -4.66 -11.56 13.61
CA ALA A 17 -3.74 -11.57 14.75
C ALA A 17 -3.09 -10.20 14.95
N VAL A 18 -2.68 -9.54 13.86
CA VAL A 18 -2.13 -8.19 13.94
C VAL A 18 -3.17 -7.21 14.44
N ARG A 19 -4.40 -7.32 13.95
CA ARG A 19 -5.50 -6.44 14.35
C ARG A 19 -5.79 -6.57 15.84
N GLU A 20 -5.80 -7.79 16.36
CA GLU A 20 -5.98 -8.03 17.79
C GLU A 20 -4.84 -7.45 18.62
N HIS A 21 -3.61 -7.60 18.14
CA HIS A 21 -2.45 -7.03 18.80
C HIS A 21 -2.56 -5.51 18.89
N ILE A 22 -2.92 -4.86 17.78
CA ILE A 22 -3.08 -3.41 17.74
C ILE A 22 -4.16 -2.96 18.72
N ALA A 23 -5.28 -3.67 18.79
CA ALA A 23 -6.36 -3.32 19.69
C ALA A 23 -5.93 -3.38 21.15
N LEU A 24 -5.08 -4.34 21.50
CA LEU A 24 -4.64 -4.51 22.88
C LEU A 24 -3.51 -3.58 23.29
N PHE A 25 -2.56 -3.32 22.39
CA PHE A 25 -1.30 -2.66 22.75
C PHE A 25 -1.08 -1.30 22.10
N CYS A 26 -1.83 -0.97 21.04
CA CYS A 26 -1.62 0.26 20.26
C CYS A 26 -2.91 1.09 20.13
N ALA A 27 -3.93 0.81 20.94
CA ALA A 27 -5.26 1.41 20.77
C ALA A 27 -5.24 2.94 20.83
N ASP A 28 -4.32 3.53 21.60
CA ASP A 28 -4.27 4.98 21.78
C ASP A 28 -3.70 5.73 20.58
N SER A 29 -2.73 5.13 19.87
CA SER A 29 -2.01 5.82 18.80
C SER A 29 -2.32 5.28 17.42
N GLN A 30 -2.72 4.01 17.32
CA GLN A 30 -2.85 3.34 16.03
C GLN A 30 -3.87 4.03 15.08
N PRO A 31 -5.03 4.48 15.53
CA PRO A 31 -5.96 5.16 14.61
C PRO A 31 -5.37 6.42 13.97
N ALA A 32 -4.64 7.22 14.74
CA ALA A 32 -3.99 8.41 14.21
C ALA A 32 -2.86 8.08 13.25
N GLU A 33 -2.10 7.03 13.56
CA GLU A 33 -1.02 6.56 12.69
C GLU A 33 -1.55 6.05 11.37
N LEU A 34 -2.61 5.26 11.41
CA LEU A 34 -3.25 4.72 10.22
C LEU A 34 -3.80 5.86 9.34
N ARG A 35 -4.43 6.85 9.98
CA ARG A 35 -4.97 8.00 9.27
C ARG A 35 -3.86 8.79 8.57
N ALA A 36 -2.74 9.01 9.27
CA ALA A 36 -1.60 9.72 8.69
C ALA A 36 -1.04 8.96 7.47
N LEU A 37 -0.93 7.64 7.56
CA LEU A 37 -0.45 6.83 6.45
C LEU A 37 -1.43 6.83 5.27
N ARG A 38 -2.72 6.77 5.54
CA ARG A 38 -3.74 6.84 4.48
C ARG A 38 -3.76 8.21 3.80
N SER A 39 -3.58 9.27 4.57
CA SER A 39 -3.48 10.62 4.00
C SER A 39 -2.24 10.76 3.12
N LEU A 40 -1.12 10.24 3.57
CA LEU A 40 0.11 10.23 2.79
C LEU A 40 -0.07 9.42 1.51
N ALA A 41 -0.67 8.24 1.62
CA ALA A 41 -0.95 7.39 0.47
C ALA A 41 -1.83 8.14 -0.55
N LEU A 42 -2.89 8.79 -0.09
CA LEU A 42 -3.78 9.50 -0.98
C LEU A 42 -3.07 10.63 -1.73
N SER A 43 -2.19 11.36 -1.07
CA SER A 43 -1.44 12.43 -1.73
C SER A 43 -0.57 11.91 -2.87
N TRP A 44 0.03 10.73 -2.69
CA TRP A 44 0.83 10.11 -3.74
C TRP A 44 -0.03 9.49 -4.83
N MET A 45 -1.19 8.94 -4.46
CA MET A 45 -2.15 8.46 -5.46
C MET A 45 -2.61 9.60 -6.37
N GLU A 46 -2.82 10.78 -5.81
CA GLU A 46 -3.21 11.95 -6.61
C GLU A 46 -2.14 12.35 -7.60
N ARG A 47 -0.88 12.30 -7.20
CA ARG A 47 0.23 12.58 -8.09
C ARG A 47 0.34 11.58 -9.24
N MET A 48 -0.05 10.34 -8.97
CA MET A 48 0.06 9.25 -9.94
C MET A 48 -1.31 8.84 -10.50
N ALA A 49 -2.27 9.77 -10.49
CA ALA A 49 -3.68 9.47 -10.81
C ALA A 49 -3.87 8.87 -12.19
N VAL A 50 -3.05 9.26 -13.18
CA VAL A 50 -3.18 8.74 -14.55
C VAL A 50 -2.88 7.24 -14.64
N PHE A 51 -2.23 6.66 -13.65
CA PHE A 51 -1.85 5.26 -13.62
C PHE A 51 -2.80 4.38 -12.82
N ARG A 52 -4.00 4.88 -12.53
CA ARG A 52 -5.05 4.14 -11.83
C ARG A 52 -4.54 3.54 -10.52
N PRO A 53 -4.04 4.37 -9.60
CA PRO A 53 -3.43 3.88 -8.36
C PRO A 53 -4.42 3.22 -7.44
N HIS A 54 -3.97 2.15 -6.78
CA HIS A 54 -4.75 1.44 -5.78
C HIS A 54 -3.88 1.22 -4.55
N LEU A 55 -4.46 1.43 -3.39
CA LEU A 55 -3.78 1.20 -2.10
C LEU A 55 -4.06 -0.22 -1.64
N GLY A 56 -3.00 -0.94 -1.32
CA GLY A 56 -3.11 -2.30 -0.79
C GLY A 56 -2.35 -2.45 0.51
N GLY A 57 -2.28 -3.67 1.02
CA GLY A 57 -1.51 -4.01 2.20
C GLY A 57 -2.10 -3.47 3.49
N ALA A 58 -1.24 -3.36 4.51
CA ALA A 58 -1.67 -3.02 5.88
C ALA A 58 -2.34 -1.66 5.98
N VAL A 59 -1.89 -0.68 5.20
CA VAL A 59 -2.49 0.65 5.23
C VAL A 59 -3.92 0.61 4.71
N TRP A 60 -4.18 -0.20 3.70
CA TRP A 60 -5.54 -0.37 3.20
C TRP A 60 -6.42 -1.14 4.17
N ASN A 61 -5.93 -2.29 4.65
CA ASN A 61 -6.78 -3.18 5.46
C ASN A 61 -6.87 -2.80 6.94
N GLY A 62 -6.14 -1.79 7.39
CA GLY A 62 -6.30 -1.24 8.73
C GLY A 62 -5.38 -1.80 9.79
N THR A 63 -4.39 -2.58 9.41
CA THR A 63 -3.45 -3.20 10.37
C THR A 63 -2.13 -2.43 10.48
N ALA A 64 -1.99 -1.31 9.79
CA ALA A 64 -0.74 -0.55 9.75
C ALA A 64 -0.49 0.22 11.06
N THR A 65 0.77 0.37 11.38
CA THR A 65 1.26 1.25 12.44
C THR A 65 2.23 2.25 11.83
N ARG A 66 2.77 3.18 12.62
CA ARG A 66 3.69 4.20 12.12
C ARG A 66 4.96 3.63 11.47
N LEU A 67 5.25 2.36 11.71
CA LEU A 67 6.43 1.70 11.11
C LEU A 67 6.08 0.96 9.82
N SER A 68 4.84 0.99 9.39
CA SER A 68 4.42 0.33 8.17
C SER A 68 4.74 1.17 6.93
N ASP A 69 5.01 0.48 5.82
CA ASP A 69 5.19 1.14 4.54
C ASP A 69 3.87 1.22 3.79
N VAL A 70 3.83 2.11 2.81
CA VAL A 70 2.68 2.29 1.92
C VAL A 70 2.94 1.55 0.62
N TYR A 71 2.01 0.72 0.19
CA TYR A 71 2.11 -0.03 -1.06
C TYR A 71 1.00 0.42 -2.01
N LEU A 72 1.41 1.02 -3.11
CA LEU A 72 0.51 1.49 -4.15
C LEU A 72 0.73 0.67 -5.42
N GLN A 73 -0.35 0.24 -6.03
CA GLN A 73 -0.32 -0.50 -7.28
C GLN A 73 -0.73 0.41 -8.39
N LEU A 74 0.10 0.49 -9.42
CA LEU A 74 -0.15 1.31 -10.60
C LEU A 74 -0.39 0.39 -11.79
N PHE A 75 -1.30 0.77 -12.66
CA PHE A 75 -1.67 -0.02 -13.83
C PHE A 75 -1.42 0.84 -15.07
N CYS A 76 -0.44 0.44 -15.86
CA CYS A 76 0.09 1.24 -16.96
C CYS A 76 0.16 0.42 -18.24
N ASP A 77 -0.11 1.07 -19.39
CA ASP A 77 0.15 0.45 -20.69
C ASP A 77 1.65 0.24 -20.91
N ASP A 78 2.45 1.21 -20.50
CA ASP A 78 3.90 1.16 -20.62
C ASP A 78 4.49 1.25 -19.20
N PRO A 79 5.21 0.21 -18.73
CA PRO A 79 5.76 0.22 -17.37
C PRO A 79 6.77 1.34 -17.12
N LYS A 80 7.38 1.88 -18.18
CA LYS A 80 8.31 2.99 -18.04
C LYS A 80 7.62 4.32 -17.72
N SER A 81 6.32 4.43 -17.99
CA SER A 81 5.60 5.69 -17.79
C SER A 81 5.60 6.16 -16.35
N ALA A 82 5.46 5.22 -15.39
CA ALA A 82 5.47 5.57 -13.97
C ALA A 82 6.84 6.09 -13.54
N GLU A 83 7.90 5.47 -14.01
CA GLU A 83 9.27 5.88 -13.73
C GLU A 83 9.54 7.28 -14.27
N ILE A 84 9.12 7.52 -15.50
CA ILE A 84 9.27 8.83 -16.15
C ILE A 84 8.52 9.90 -15.35
N ALA A 85 7.33 9.58 -14.88
CA ALA A 85 6.55 10.53 -14.09
C ALA A 85 7.26 10.92 -12.79
N LEU A 86 7.88 9.96 -12.11
CA LEU A 86 8.65 10.27 -10.91
C LEU A 86 9.85 11.15 -11.22
N ILE A 87 10.56 10.87 -12.32
CA ILE A 87 11.69 11.69 -12.77
C ILE A 87 11.22 13.11 -13.07
N ASP A 88 10.13 13.25 -13.79
CA ASP A 88 9.58 14.56 -14.18
C ASP A 88 9.16 15.38 -12.95
N HIS A 89 8.72 14.73 -11.89
CA HIS A 89 8.37 15.41 -10.65
C HIS A 89 9.57 15.66 -9.72
N GLY A 90 10.75 15.29 -10.14
CA GLY A 90 11.96 15.49 -9.34
C GLY A 90 12.03 14.59 -8.13
N VAL A 91 11.41 13.42 -8.19
CA VAL A 91 11.34 12.49 -7.05
C VAL A 91 12.46 11.46 -7.17
N ASP A 92 13.26 11.34 -6.12
CA ASP A 92 14.28 10.30 -6.04
C ASP A 92 13.62 8.97 -5.69
N TYR A 93 13.97 7.93 -6.42
CA TYR A 93 13.40 6.60 -6.18
C TYR A 93 14.45 5.53 -6.41
N GLU A 94 14.22 4.35 -5.82
CA GLU A 94 15.06 3.17 -6.04
C GLU A 94 14.25 2.11 -6.77
N PRO A 95 14.70 1.68 -7.96
CA PRO A 95 14.01 0.61 -8.67
C PRO A 95 14.41 -0.77 -8.13
N ALA A 96 13.47 -1.68 -8.14
CA ALA A 96 13.70 -3.08 -7.81
C ALA A 96 12.72 -3.95 -8.58
N THR A 97 12.93 -5.25 -8.54
CA THR A 97 11.98 -6.20 -9.10
C THR A 97 11.47 -7.07 -7.97
N VAL A 98 10.15 -7.18 -7.86
CA VAL A 98 9.51 -7.98 -6.81
C VAL A 98 8.46 -8.89 -7.44
N GLN A 99 7.98 -9.85 -6.68
CA GLN A 99 6.87 -10.69 -7.13
C GLN A 99 5.56 -9.93 -6.97
N GLY A 100 4.79 -9.87 -8.05
CA GLY A 100 3.50 -9.20 -8.08
C GLY A 100 2.34 -10.13 -7.77
N LEU A 101 1.15 -9.70 -8.17
CA LEU A 101 -0.12 -10.33 -7.82
C LEU A 101 -0.23 -11.80 -8.26
N HIS A 102 0.35 -12.14 -9.38
CA HIS A 102 0.27 -13.50 -9.92
C HIS A 102 1.60 -14.24 -9.84
N GLY A 103 2.48 -13.84 -8.92
CA GLY A 103 3.81 -14.43 -8.80
C GLY A 103 4.76 -14.04 -9.92
N LYS A 104 4.36 -13.18 -10.83
CA LYS A 104 5.22 -12.70 -11.91
C LYS A 104 6.04 -11.51 -11.42
N PRO A 105 7.27 -11.35 -11.93
CA PRO A 105 8.09 -10.19 -11.55
C PRO A 105 7.43 -8.90 -12.03
N VAL A 106 7.43 -7.89 -11.17
CA VAL A 106 6.98 -6.55 -11.51
C VAL A 106 8.00 -5.53 -11.01
N ASP A 107 8.05 -4.39 -11.65
CA ASP A 107 8.90 -3.30 -11.18
C ASP A 107 8.31 -2.67 -9.94
N ALA A 108 9.16 -2.39 -8.97
CA ALA A 108 8.80 -1.66 -7.77
C ALA A 108 9.68 -0.41 -7.71
N LEU A 109 9.04 0.75 -7.57
CA LEU A 109 9.73 2.02 -7.44
C LEU A 109 9.51 2.52 -6.02
N SER A 110 10.58 2.63 -5.25
CA SER A 110 10.49 2.93 -3.82
C SER A 110 10.96 4.35 -3.52
N VAL A 111 10.17 5.07 -2.74
CA VAL A 111 10.43 6.47 -2.37
C VAL A 111 10.37 6.58 -0.85
N GLY A 112 11.33 7.31 -0.26
CA GLY A 112 11.30 7.62 1.17
C GLY A 112 10.69 9.00 1.37
N VAL A 113 9.64 9.08 2.19
CA VAL A 113 8.92 10.34 2.43
C VAL A 113 8.87 10.59 3.93
N PHE A 114 9.40 11.72 4.36
CA PHE A 114 9.33 12.07 5.77
C PHE A 114 7.92 12.53 6.14
N SER A 115 7.37 11.91 7.17
CA SER A 115 6.06 12.30 7.70
C SER A 115 6.25 13.09 8.99
N ARG A 116 5.81 14.33 9.00
CA ARG A 116 5.85 15.16 10.21
C ARG A 116 4.96 14.60 11.30
N GLU A 117 3.81 14.10 10.91
CA GLU A 117 2.85 13.56 11.87
C GLU A 117 3.39 12.34 12.58
N LEU A 118 4.12 11.48 11.87
CA LEU A 118 4.64 10.24 12.43
C LEU A 118 6.06 10.37 12.96
N GLY A 119 6.79 11.41 12.53
CA GLY A 119 8.17 11.64 12.93
C GLY A 119 9.15 10.63 12.36
N VAL A 120 8.82 9.97 11.26
CA VAL A 120 9.67 8.96 10.63
C VAL A 120 9.61 9.10 9.11
N VAL A 121 10.59 8.51 8.43
CA VAL A 121 10.53 8.36 6.98
C VAL A 121 9.67 7.14 6.66
N VAL A 122 8.66 7.35 5.83
CA VAL A 122 7.76 6.29 5.39
C VAL A 122 8.17 5.84 4.01
N GLY A 123 8.31 4.53 3.82
CA GLY A 123 8.55 3.97 2.50
C GLY A 123 7.26 3.93 1.70
N VAL A 124 7.27 4.51 0.51
CA VAL A 124 6.15 4.44 -0.43
C VAL A 124 6.62 3.64 -1.63
N HIS A 125 5.98 2.52 -1.87
CA HIS A 125 6.39 1.58 -2.92
C HIS A 125 5.32 1.54 -4.01
N PHE A 126 5.74 1.83 -5.24
CA PHE A 126 4.85 1.78 -6.40
C PHE A 126 5.15 0.49 -7.15
N LEU A 127 4.21 -0.43 -7.14
CA LEU A 127 4.31 -1.67 -7.90
C LEU A 127 3.62 -1.46 -9.24
N VAL A 128 4.36 -1.66 -10.33
CA VAL A 128 3.91 -1.29 -11.67
C VAL A 128 3.42 -2.52 -12.40
N TYR A 129 2.12 -2.54 -12.68
CA TYR A 129 1.45 -3.65 -13.36
C TYR A 129 0.99 -3.23 -14.75
N ASP A 130 0.75 -4.21 -15.61
CA ASP A 130 0.06 -3.95 -16.87
C ASP A 130 -1.38 -3.57 -16.63
N LEU A 131 -1.93 -2.76 -17.53
CA LEU A 131 -3.33 -2.37 -17.44
C LEU A 131 -4.25 -3.58 -17.49
N ASP A 132 -3.87 -4.63 -18.18
CA ASP A 132 -4.64 -5.87 -18.26
C ASP A 132 -4.81 -6.56 -16.91
N ASP A 133 -3.92 -6.30 -15.96
CA ASP A 133 -3.98 -6.91 -14.63
C ASP A 133 -5.02 -6.26 -13.72
N LEU A 134 -5.58 -5.13 -14.12
CA LEU A 134 -6.47 -4.34 -13.26
C LEU A 134 -7.71 -5.14 -12.85
N ARG A 135 -8.30 -5.85 -13.79
CA ARG A 135 -9.51 -6.62 -13.50
C ARG A 135 -9.27 -7.67 -12.43
N GLY A 136 -8.17 -8.41 -12.53
CA GLY A 136 -7.82 -9.42 -11.53
C GLY A 136 -7.49 -8.79 -10.18
N ALA A 137 -6.87 -7.61 -10.19
CA ALA A 137 -6.50 -6.90 -8.97
C ALA A 137 -7.71 -6.44 -8.17
N LEU A 138 -8.85 -6.24 -8.80
CA LEU A 138 -10.07 -5.79 -8.13
C LEU A 138 -10.96 -6.93 -7.64
N ARG A 139 -10.53 -8.17 -7.82
CA ARG A 139 -11.29 -9.32 -7.39
C ARG A 139 -11.35 -9.36 -5.86
N ARG A 140 -12.53 -9.65 -5.30
CA ARG A 140 -12.70 -9.73 -3.86
C ARG A 140 -12.09 -11.00 -3.32
N ASP A 141 -11.67 -10.98 -2.04
CA ASP A 141 -11.11 -12.15 -1.38
C ASP A 141 -12.23 -13.14 -0.98
N ALA A 142 -11.86 -14.24 -0.34
CA ALA A 142 -12.80 -15.29 0.05
C ALA A 142 -13.85 -14.81 1.04
N ARG A 143 -13.61 -13.71 1.74
CA ARG A 143 -14.56 -13.11 2.70
C ARG A 143 -15.36 -11.97 2.08
N GLY A 144 -15.26 -11.79 0.78
CA GLY A 144 -15.97 -10.73 0.08
C GLY A 144 -15.37 -9.34 0.25
N ARG A 145 -14.18 -9.22 0.82
CA ARG A 145 -13.51 -7.93 1.02
C ARG A 145 -12.66 -7.58 -0.20
N ALA A 146 -12.62 -6.31 -0.52
CA ALA A 146 -11.73 -5.82 -1.56
C ALA A 146 -10.29 -5.80 -1.03
N PRO A 147 -9.32 -6.42 -1.74
CA PRO A 147 -7.94 -6.47 -1.26
C PRO A 147 -7.20 -5.14 -1.41
N ARG A 148 -7.77 -4.18 -2.13
CA ARG A 148 -7.21 -2.86 -2.36
C ARG A 148 -8.31 -1.89 -2.72
N GLY A 149 -8.00 -0.60 -2.64
CA GLY A 149 -8.97 0.43 -2.99
C GLY A 149 -8.36 1.54 -3.81
N ASP A 150 -9.16 2.14 -4.67
CA ASP A 150 -8.76 3.30 -5.47
C ASP A 150 -8.82 4.59 -4.64
N MET A 151 -8.53 5.73 -5.28
CA MET A 151 -8.54 7.01 -4.57
C MET A 151 -9.87 7.33 -3.93
N ALA A 152 -10.98 7.04 -4.60
CA ALA A 152 -12.31 7.31 -4.05
C ALA A 152 -12.55 6.50 -2.79
N ALA A 153 -12.15 5.22 -2.79
CA ALA A 153 -12.29 4.36 -1.63
C ALA A 153 -11.43 4.84 -0.46
N VAL A 154 -10.21 5.29 -0.72
CA VAL A 154 -9.33 5.81 0.33
C VAL A 154 -9.89 7.10 0.91
N ARG A 155 -10.40 8.01 0.08
CA ARG A 155 -11.06 9.23 0.55
C ARG A 155 -12.22 8.90 1.46
N GLN A 156 -13.01 7.90 1.08
CA GLN A 156 -14.16 7.49 1.87
C GLN A 156 -13.74 6.95 3.23
N LEU A 157 -12.66 6.19 3.30
CA LEU A 157 -12.12 5.73 4.58
C LEU A 157 -11.70 6.89 5.46
N LEU A 158 -11.04 7.89 4.89
CA LEU A 158 -10.60 9.07 5.65
C LEU A 158 -11.79 9.89 6.17
N GLU A 159 -12.83 10.01 5.38
CA GLU A 159 -14.04 10.73 5.79
C GLU A 159 -14.78 10.02 6.92
N SER A 160 -14.84 8.71 6.87
CA SER A 160 -15.56 7.94 7.87
C SER A 160 -14.83 7.85 9.20
N GLU A 161 -13.55 8.21 9.22
CA GLU A 161 -12.71 8.19 10.43
C GLU A 161 -12.72 9.54 11.18
N LEU A 162 -13.43 10.51 10.68
CA LEU A 162 -13.52 11.84 11.33
C LEU A 162 -14.43 11.85 12.54
#